data_d2f701b29f2de85d537e1589d3bc8bb7
#
_entry.id   d2f701b29f2de85d537e1589d3bc8bb7
#
_cell.length_a   1.000
_cell.length_b   1.000
_cell.length_c   1.000
_cell.angle_alpha   90.00
_cell.angle_beta   90.00
_cell.angle_gamma   90.00
#
_symmetry.space_group_name_H-M   'P 1'
#
loop_
_entity.id
_entity.type
_entity.pdbx_description
1 polymer ?
#
loop_
_entity_poly.entity_id
_entity_poly.type
_entity_poly.pdbx_seq_one_letter_code
_entity_poly.pdbx_strand_id
1 'polypeptide(L)'
;AIGVPIPRHQNFSNPDEAKEYASAFYRDNPKKNLVVKADGLAAGKGSIVCSSREEAVSTIERIMVEPKLFGDAGRRVDIEERLAGRELMFFAVTDGRTVLPLESAMDYKRAFSPDEGVAIRLFNKLSGNPNLENNPNTGGMGGYSPHPWLDSDLTDRIMETIAVPTIKGFKEVTGFEYSGMIYFGLMICEEGGEKVPKVLEINVRLGDPEAEVILPRLETDMYLLSRAILDGELDTIDLKWSSEACVGVCAISGRVVKPVTSGAVEEERPGYPGPHYTNMPIRGLDKVDPDVLVYHNGTAFGTDAAGNEQLYTTGGRVLTVVGRGASLAEAREKTYRNVRKIRFNGIRYRKDIGLFPELAK
;
A
#
# COMPACT_ATOMS: atom_id res chain seq x y z
N ALA A 1 26.94 -4.22 -6.94
CA ALA A 1 25.49 -4.36 -7.19
C ALA A 1 25.15 -5.86 -7.19
N ILE A 2 24.09 -6.26 -6.45
CA ILE A 2 23.70 -7.67 -6.27
C ILE A 2 22.85 -8.22 -7.45
N GLY A 3 22.70 -7.43 -8.53
CA GLY A 3 22.04 -7.87 -9.76
C GLY A 3 20.51 -7.95 -9.73
N VAL A 4 19.86 -7.53 -8.64
CA VAL A 4 18.38 -7.51 -8.55
C VAL A 4 17.81 -6.50 -9.55
N PRO A 5 16.81 -6.88 -10.38
CA PRO A 5 16.21 -5.98 -11.35
C PRO A 5 15.46 -4.82 -10.68
N ILE A 6 15.85 -3.60 -11.00
CA ILE A 6 15.24 -2.34 -10.53
C ILE A 6 15.03 -1.39 -11.70
N PRO A 7 14.23 -0.32 -11.58
CA PRO A 7 14.18 0.76 -12.56
C PRO A 7 15.56 1.38 -12.80
N ARG A 8 15.78 1.96 -13.97
CA ARG A 8 16.93 2.86 -14.15
C ARG A 8 16.76 4.04 -13.24
N HIS A 9 17.80 4.36 -12.46
CA HIS A 9 17.71 5.40 -11.46
C HIS A 9 19.03 6.15 -11.29
N GLN A 10 18.93 7.35 -10.71
CA GLN A 10 20.09 8.14 -10.30
C GLN A 10 19.76 8.93 -9.04
N ASN A 11 20.70 8.92 -8.08
CA ASN A 11 20.60 9.65 -6.81
C ASN A 11 21.24 11.03 -6.92
N PHE A 12 20.61 12.02 -6.29
CA PHE A 12 21.10 13.41 -6.26
C PHE A 12 21.05 13.97 -4.83
N SER A 13 22.15 14.64 -4.45
CA SER A 13 22.23 15.46 -3.23
C SER A 13 22.18 16.97 -3.52
N ASN A 14 22.32 17.34 -4.81
CA ASN A 14 22.24 18.72 -5.28
C ASN A 14 20.93 18.89 -6.06
N PRO A 15 20.03 19.83 -5.65
CA PRO A 15 18.75 20.03 -6.31
C PRO A 15 18.89 20.55 -7.76
N ASP A 16 19.93 21.32 -8.09
CA ASP A 16 20.11 21.86 -9.44
C ASP A 16 20.55 20.76 -10.41
N GLU A 17 21.45 19.86 -9.99
CA GLU A 17 21.81 18.67 -10.77
C GLU A 17 20.61 17.74 -10.99
N ALA A 18 19.78 17.54 -9.97
CA ALA A 18 18.54 16.75 -10.07
C ALA A 18 17.55 17.35 -11.10
N LYS A 19 17.35 18.67 -11.07
CA LYS A 19 16.50 19.41 -12.01
C LYS A 19 17.05 19.36 -13.44
N GLU A 20 18.36 19.48 -13.60
CA GLU A 20 19.01 19.37 -14.91
C GLU A 20 18.85 17.96 -15.50
N TYR A 21 19.10 16.92 -14.70
CA TYR A 21 18.89 15.52 -15.10
C TYR A 21 17.44 15.28 -15.54
N ALA A 22 16.46 15.68 -14.73
CA ALA A 22 15.04 15.53 -15.06
C ALA A 22 14.69 16.28 -16.37
N SER A 23 15.23 17.48 -16.56
CA SER A 23 15.00 18.28 -17.76
C SER A 23 15.60 17.63 -19.01
N ALA A 24 16.81 17.08 -18.91
CA ALA A 24 17.46 16.34 -19.98
C ALA A 24 16.68 15.05 -20.32
N PHE A 25 16.23 14.31 -19.30
CA PHE A 25 15.45 13.10 -19.50
C PHE A 25 14.18 13.35 -20.34
N TYR A 26 13.38 14.37 -20.00
CA TYR A 26 12.15 14.67 -20.75
C TYR A 26 12.42 15.20 -22.15
N ARG A 27 13.52 15.93 -22.37
CA ARG A 27 13.95 16.35 -23.71
C ARG A 27 14.25 15.15 -24.60
N ASP A 28 14.97 14.15 -24.03
CA ASP A 28 15.44 13.00 -24.80
C ASP A 28 14.39 11.88 -24.85
N ASN A 29 13.40 11.88 -23.95
CA ASN A 29 12.35 10.87 -23.82
C ASN A 29 10.95 11.49 -23.66
N PRO A 30 10.40 12.22 -24.65
CA PRO A 30 9.17 13.00 -24.51
C PRO A 30 7.90 12.20 -24.20
N LYS A 31 7.94 10.87 -24.37
CA LYS A 31 6.81 9.95 -24.09
C LYS A 31 6.96 9.16 -22.80
N LYS A 32 8.08 9.31 -22.10
CA LYS A 32 8.34 8.61 -20.85
C LYS A 32 8.11 9.54 -19.65
N ASN A 33 7.86 8.95 -18.51
CA ASN A 33 7.68 9.65 -17.25
C ASN A 33 8.77 9.27 -16.25
N LEU A 34 8.94 10.12 -15.23
CA LEU A 34 9.84 9.89 -14.11
C LEU A 34 9.07 9.65 -12.81
N VAL A 35 9.75 9.03 -11.88
CA VAL A 35 9.34 8.97 -10.47
C VAL A 35 10.44 9.63 -9.66
N VAL A 36 10.08 10.65 -8.87
CA VAL A 36 10.99 11.31 -7.93
C VAL A 36 10.69 10.82 -6.53
N LYS A 37 11.68 10.23 -5.88
CA LYS A 37 11.57 9.67 -4.53
C LYS A 37 12.46 10.42 -3.55
N ALA A 38 11.95 10.76 -2.37
CA ALA A 38 12.79 11.18 -1.26
C ALA A 38 13.64 9.99 -0.78
N ASP A 39 14.96 10.18 -0.63
CA ASP A 39 15.89 9.14 -0.21
C ASP A 39 15.95 9.05 1.32
N GLY A 40 14.85 8.58 1.90
CA GLY A 40 14.71 8.37 3.33
C GLY A 40 13.30 8.00 3.72
N LEU A 41 13.08 7.81 5.02
CA LEU A 41 11.78 7.39 5.54
C LEU A 41 10.73 8.49 5.37
N ALA A 42 9.79 8.31 4.44
CA ALA A 42 8.74 9.26 4.09
C ALA A 42 7.32 8.68 4.25
N ALA A 43 7.17 7.60 5.04
CA ALA A 43 5.89 6.94 5.35
C ALA A 43 5.02 6.63 4.10
N GLY A 44 5.65 6.16 3.02
CA GLY A 44 4.99 5.82 1.75
C GLY A 44 4.53 7.03 0.92
N LYS A 45 4.82 8.26 1.33
CA LYS A 45 4.40 9.49 0.64
C LYS A 45 5.52 10.15 -0.18
N GLY A 46 6.75 9.66 -0.05
CA GLY A 46 7.94 10.24 -0.67
C GLY A 46 8.14 9.89 -2.14
N SER A 47 7.30 9.06 -2.75
CA SER A 47 7.39 8.65 -4.14
C SER A 47 6.33 9.37 -4.98
N ILE A 48 6.75 10.21 -5.92
CA ILE A 48 5.87 11.07 -6.72
C ILE A 48 6.11 10.80 -8.20
N VAL A 49 5.07 10.32 -8.89
CA VAL A 49 5.09 10.13 -10.33
C VAL A 49 4.94 11.49 -11.00
N CYS A 50 5.87 11.84 -11.87
CA CYS A 50 5.88 13.07 -12.64
C CYS A 50 5.58 12.77 -14.11
N SER A 51 4.57 13.45 -14.66
CA SER A 51 4.11 13.25 -16.04
C SER A 51 4.66 14.29 -17.01
N SER A 52 5.34 15.31 -16.48
CA SER A 52 5.99 16.37 -17.27
C SER A 52 7.30 16.83 -16.61
N ARG A 53 8.09 17.55 -17.40
CA ARG A 53 9.32 18.21 -16.93
C ARG A 53 9.01 19.18 -15.78
N GLU A 54 7.99 20.00 -15.95
CA GLU A 54 7.58 21.03 -14.99
C GLU A 54 7.17 20.38 -13.66
N GLU A 55 6.44 19.28 -13.72
CA GLU A 55 6.04 18.52 -12.53
C GLU A 55 7.25 17.89 -11.83
N ALA A 56 8.22 17.34 -12.57
CA ALA A 56 9.44 16.78 -12.00
C ALA A 56 10.30 17.84 -11.32
N VAL A 57 10.52 18.98 -12.00
CA VAL A 57 11.30 20.10 -11.45
C VAL A 57 10.63 20.67 -10.19
N SER A 58 9.31 20.90 -10.22
CA SER A 58 8.56 21.38 -9.05
C SER A 58 8.60 20.37 -7.90
N THR A 59 8.53 19.07 -8.20
CA THR A 59 8.61 18.02 -7.18
C THR A 59 9.99 17.98 -6.51
N ILE A 60 11.07 18.08 -7.28
CA ILE A 60 12.43 18.15 -6.74
C ILE A 60 12.59 19.39 -5.84
N GLU A 61 12.10 20.55 -6.28
CA GLU A 61 12.10 21.80 -5.50
C GLU A 61 11.40 21.61 -4.15
N ARG A 62 10.18 21.06 -4.15
CA ARG A 62 9.38 20.82 -2.94
C ARG A 62 10.02 19.79 -1.99
N ILE A 63 10.73 18.79 -2.51
CA ILE A 63 11.36 17.77 -1.66
C ILE A 63 12.68 18.31 -1.07
N MET A 64 13.53 18.93 -1.88
CA MET A 64 14.91 19.23 -1.51
C MET A 64 15.11 20.67 -1.01
N VAL A 65 14.33 21.66 -1.48
CA VAL A 65 14.58 23.08 -1.26
C VAL A 65 13.55 23.72 -0.35
N GLU A 66 12.27 23.51 -0.58
CA GLU A 66 11.22 24.05 0.27
C GLU A 66 11.29 23.47 1.69
N PRO A 67 10.87 24.23 2.73
CA PRO A 67 11.05 23.81 4.10
C PRO A 67 10.34 22.46 4.36
N LYS A 68 11.04 21.42 4.00
CA LYS A 68 11.00 20.08 4.57
C LYS A 68 9.65 19.38 4.54
N LEU A 69 9.10 19.20 3.34
CA LEU A 69 7.95 18.30 3.17
C LEU A 69 8.20 16.92 3.81
N PHE A 70 9.46 16.43 3.78
CA PHE A 70 9.88 15.14 4.35
C PHE A 70 11.05 15.25 5.35
N GLY A 71 11.34 16.44 5.88
CA GLY A 71 12.45 16.63 6.81
C GLY A 71 13.80 16.19 6.23
N ASP A 72 14.56 15.43 7.01
CA ASP A 72 15.89 14.93 6.59
C ASP A 72 15.80 13.92 5.43
N ALA A 73 14.67 13.23 5.23
CA ALA A 73 14.47 12.34 4.10
C ALA A 73 14.48 13.07 2.74
N GLY A 74 14.21 14.38 2.73
CA GLY A 74 14.26 15.22 1.54
C GLY A 74 15.65 15.77 1.18
N ARG A 75 16.71 15.45 1.95
CA ARG A 75 18.07 15.92 1.63
C ARG A 75 18.63 15.35 0.33
N ARG A 76 18.14 14.19 -0.07
CA ARG A 76 18.51 13.50 -1.31
C ARG A 76 17.25 13.03 -2.00
N VAL A 77 17.33 12.93 -3.32
CA VAL A 77 16.28 12.31 -4.13
C VAL A 77 16.87 11.20 -4.97
N ASP A 78 16.07 10.15 -5.17
CA ASP A 78 16.28 9.15 -6.20
C ASP A 78 15.30 9.42 -7.34
N ILE A 79 15.81 9.56 -8.56
CA ILE A 79 15.02 9.81 -9.77
C ILE A 79 15.04 8.54 -10.60
N GLU A 80 13.87 7.91 -10.76
CA GLU A 80 13.70 6.66 -11.49
C GLU A 80 12.92 6.87 -12.79
N GLU A 81 13.19 6.04 -13.79
CA GLU A 81 12.25 5.89 -14.91
C GLU A 81 10.93 5.28 -14.40
N ARG A 82 9.80 5.82 -14.85
CA ARG A 82 8.51 5.18 -14.57
C ARG A 82 8.38 3.90 -15.40
N LEU A 83 8.26 2.78 -14.71
CA LEU A 83 7.98 1.50 -15.35
C LEU A 83 6.53 1.42 -15.81
N ALA A 84 6.32 0.72 -16.94
CA ALA A 84 5.00 0.31 -17.42
C ALA A 84 4.83 -1.19 -17.18
N GLY A 85 3.71 -1.57 -16.59
CA GLY A 85 3.45 -2.96 -16.23
C GLY A 85 2.31 -3.10 -15.24
N ARG A 86 2.25 -4.23 -14.57
CA ARG A 86 1.27 -4.53 -13.53
C ARG A 86 1.96 -4.62 -12.19
N GLU A 87 1.41 -3.93 -11.20
CA GLU A 87 1.91 -4.01 -9.82
C GLU A 87 1.57 -5.39 -9.22
N LEU A 88 2.50 -5.93 -8.45
CA LEU A 88 2.35 -7.17 -7.70
C LEU A 88 3.06 -7.01 -6.35
N MET A 89 2.36 -7.36 -5.25
CA MET A 89 2.94 -7.44 -3.92
C MET A 89 3.32 -8.89 -3.64
N PHE A 90 4.63 -9.13 -3.60
CA PHE A 90 5.21 -10.45 -3.35
C PHE A 90 5.82 -10.51 -1.96
N PHE A 91 5.58 -11.57 -1.25
CA PHE A 91 6.05 -11.76 0.12
C PHE A 91 6.88 -13.01 0.23
N ALA A 92 7.88 -12.98 1.09
CA ALA A 92 8.67 -14.14 1.45
C ALA A 92 9.01 -14.11 2.94
N VAL A 93 9.36 -15.28 3.47
CA VAL A 93 9.98 -15.43 4.79
C VAL A 93 11.36 -16.03 4.64
N THR A 94 12.26 -15.68 5.55
CA THR A 94 13.63 -16.19 5.53
C THR A 94 14.19 -16.32 6.95
N ASP A 95 15.03 -17.31 7.15
CA ASP A 95 15.90 -17.48 8.31
C ASP A 95 17.34 -16.98 8.06
N GLY A 96 17.56 -16.31 6.93
CA GLY A 96 18.87 -15.84 6.47
C GLY A 96 19.59 -16.79 5.51
N ARG A 97 19.10 -18.02 5.35
CA ARG A 97 19.64 -19.07 4.47
C ARG A 97 18.59 -19.59 3.51
N THR A 98 17.47 -20.06 4.06
CA THR A 98 16.29 -20.50 3.32
C THR A 98 15.38 -19.30 3.07
N VAL A 99 14.79 -19.23 1.89
CA VAL A 99 13.78 -18.23 1.53
C VAL A 99 12.56 -18.98 0.99
N LEU A 100 11.42 -18.81 1.63
CA LEU A 100 10.15 -19.42 1.19
C LEU A 100 9.18 -18.33 0.74
N PRO A 101 8.52 -18.49 -0.43
CA PRO A 101 7.50 -17.57 -0.86
C PRO A 101 6.25 -17.69 0.03
N LEU A 102 5.63 -16.57 0.34
CA LEU A 102 4.27 -16.50 0.87
C LEU A 102 3.28 -16.25 -0.26
N GLU A 103 2.00 -16.36 0.05
CA GLU A 103 0.94 -15.96 -0.86
C GLU A 103 1.00 -14.47 -1.21
N SER A 104 0.62 -14.15 -2.43
CA SER A 104 0.60 -12.80 -2.94
C SER A 104 -0.67 -12.04 -2.57
N ALA A 105 -0.58 -10.72 -2.63
CA ALA A 105 -1.74 -9.85 -2.52
C ALA A 105 -1.68 -8.71 -3.56
N MET A 106 -2.80 -8.03 -3.72
CA MET A 106 -2.90 -6.75 -4.40
C MET A 106 -3.38 -5.70 -3.41
N ASP A 107 -2.71 -4.54 -3.41
CA ASP A 107 -3.11 -3.35 -2.65
C ASP A 107 -3.72 -2.28 -3.56
N TYR A 108 -4.66 -1.53 -3.02
CA TYR A 108 -5.28 -0.38 -3.65
C TYR A 108 -4.80 0.90 -3.00
N LYS A 109 -3.66 1.42 -3.46
CA LYS A 109 -2.97 2.58 -2.85
C LYS A 109 -3.68 3.92 -3.06
N ARG A 110 -4.49 4.09 -4.11
CA ARG A 110 -5.19 5.34 -4.40
C ARG A 110 -6.39 5.54 -3.47
N ALA A 111 -6.56 6.77 -2.99
CA ALA A 111 -7.64 7.10 -2.05
C ALA A 111 -9.05 6.93 -2.63
N PHE A 112 -9.22 7.15 -3.92
CA PHE A 112 -10.51 7.13 -4.60
C PHE A 112 -10.51 6.11 -5.73
N SER A 113 -11.71 5.59 -6.07
CA SER A 113 -11.91 4.82 -7.29
C SER A 113 -11.73 5.71 -8.52
N PRO A 114 -11.35 5.16 -9.69
CA PRO A 114 -11.10 5.96 -10.90
C PRO A 114 -12.31 6.78 -11.37
N ASP A 115 -13.53 6.34 -11.07
CA ASP A 115 -14.80 6.98 -11.41
C ASP A 115 -15.22 8.11 -10.45
N GLU A 116 -14.47 8.33 -9.35
CA GLU A 116 -14.78 9.34 -8.33
C GLU A 116 -14.15 10.72 -8.62
N GLY A 117 -14.01 11.15 -9.87
CA GLY A 117 -13.32 12.39 -10.25
C GLY A 117 -13.83 13.66 -9.53
N VAL A 118 -15.14 13.76 -9.25
CA VAL A 118 -15.70 14.89 -8.48
C VAL A 118 -15.19 14.88 -7.03
N ALA A 119 -15.13 13.72 -6.41
CA ALA A 119 -14.63 13.57 -5.04
C ALA A 119 -13.13 13.87 -4.96
N ILE A 120 -12.35 13.46 -5.97
CA ILE A 120 -10.91 13.76 -6.09
C ILE A 120 -10.67 15.26 -6.14
N ARG A 121 -11.39 16.00 -7.02
CA ARG A 121 -11.26 17.47 -7.13
C ARG A 121 -11.63 18.18 -5.85
N LEU A 122 -12.71 17.77 -5.20
CA LEU A 122 -13.13 18.35 -3.94
C LEU A 122 -12.11 18.09 -2.83
N PHE A 123 -11.59 16.86 -2.73
CA PHE A 123 -10.53 16.51 -1.77
C PHE A 123 -9.30 17.40 -1.96
N ASN A 124 -8.80 17.52 -3.19
CA ASN A 124 -7.61 18.31 -3.50
C ASN A 124 -7.83 19.79 -3.20
N LYS A 125 -9.00 20.35 -3.55
CA LYS A 125 -9.37 21.74 -3.21
C LYS A 125 -9.33 21.99 -1.70
N LEU A 126 -9.93 21.10 -0.90
CA LEU A 126 -9.97 21.22 0.56
C LEU A 126 -8.60 20.97 1.23
N SER A 127 -7.74 20.19 0.59
CA SER A 127 -6.38 19.91 1.05
C SER A 127 -5.35 20.94 0.58
N GLY A 128 -5.76 21.95 -0.20
CA GLY A 128 -4.85 22.97 -0.76
C GLY A 128 -3.91 22.42 -1.86
N ASN A 129 -4.24 21.28 -2.47
CA ASN A 129 -3.45 20.72 -3.56
C ASN A 129 -3.78 21.44 -4.88
N PRO A 130 -2.79 22.05 -5.57
CA PRO A 130 -3.03 22.75 -6.83
C PRO A 130 -3.41 21.82 -7.98
N ASN A 131 -2.97 20.57 -7.95
CA ASN A 131 -3.35 19.56 -8.94
C ASN A 131 -4.68 18.90 -8.54
N LEU A 132 -5.79 19.45 -9.03
CA LEU A 132 -7.14 19.00 -8.67
C LEU A 132 -7.47 17.59 -9.19
N GLU A 133 -6.79 17.11 -10.22
CA GLU A 133 -7.04 15.79 -10.82
C GLU A 133 -6.19 14.69 -10.18
N ASN A 134 -5.27 15.03 -9.29
CA ASN A 134 -4.39 14.04 -8.66
C ASN A 134 -5.15 13.18 -7.64
N ASN A 135 -5.33 11.91 -7.94
CA ASN A 135 -5.84 10.94 -6.97
C ASN A 135 -4.72 10.59 -5.98
N PRO A 136 -4.79 11.02 -4.71
CA PRO A 136 -3.67 10.89 -3.78
C PRO A 136 -3.39 9.42 -3.40
N ASN A 137 -2.13 9.11 -3.15
CA ASN A 137 -1.71 7.85 -2.54
C ASN A 137 -2.08 7.81 -1.06
N THR A 138 -2.28 6.59 -0.56
CA THR A 138 -2.58 6.29 0.84
C THR A 138 -1.67 5.17 1.33
N GLY A 139 -1.83 4.75 2.57
CA GLY A 139 -1.22 3.53 3.11
C GLY A 139 -1.92 2.24 2.67
N GLY A 140 -2.95 2.32 1.80
CA GLY A 140 -3.77 1.20 1.36
C GLY A 140 -5.24 1.41 1.73
N MET A 141 -6.11 1.16 0.76
CA MET A 141 -7.59 1.29 0.88
C MET A 141 -8.29 -0.05 0.95
N GLY A 142 -7.51 -1.12 0.90
CA GLY A 142 -7.95 -2.50 0.88
C GLY A 142 -7.14 -3.32 -0.11
N GLY A 143 -7.37 -4.63 -0.13
CA GLY A 143 -6.64 -5.54 -0.98
C GLY A 143 -7.34 -6.87 -1.14
N TYR A 144 -6.69 -7.78 -1.84
CA TYR A 144 -7.17 -9.15 -1.99
C TYR A 144 -6.02 -10.13 -2.17
N SER A 145 -6.27 -11.39 -1.85
CA SER A 145 -5.38 -12.53 -2.04
C SER A 145 -6.20 -13.77 -2.42
N PRO A 146 -5.73 -14.66 -3.33
CA PRO A 146 -4.46 -14.60 -4.05
C PRO A 146 -4.51 -13.61 -5.23
N HIS A 147 -3.33 -13.28 -5.75
CA HIS A 147 -3.25 -12.47 -6.98
C HIS A 147 -3.45 -13.36 -8.21
N PRO A 148 -4.48 -13.12 -9.06
CA PRO A 148 -4.89 -14.08 -10.09
C PRO A 148 -3.90 -14.22 -11.25
N TRP A 149 -2.89 -13.35 -11.35
CA TRP A 149 -1.88 -13.39 -12.42
C TRP A 149 -0.53 -13.93 -11.97
N LEU A 150 -0.39 -14.27 -10.70
CA LEU A 150 0.80 -14.94 -10.20
C LEU A 150 0.65 -16.44 -10.41
N ASP A 151 1.37 -16.95 -11.38
CA ASP A 151 1.53 -18.38 -11.66
C ASP A 151 2.85 -18.91 -11.04
N SER A 152 3.07 -20.23 -11.11
CA SER A 152 4.28 -20.86 -10.63
C SER A 152 5.53 -20.31 -11.30
N ASP A 153 5.50 -20.14 -12.63
CA ASP A 153 6.66 -19.71 -13.42
C ASP A 153 7.10 -18.29 -13.03
N LEU A 154 6.13 -17.38 -12.80
CA LEU A 154 6.43 -16.03 -12.32
C LEU A 154 6.91 -16.05 -10.87
N THR A 155 6.35 -16.92 -10.03
CA THR A 155 6.81 -17.11 -8.66
C THR A 155 8.27 -17.57 -8.62
N ASP A 156 8.62 -18.60 -9.39
CA ASP A 156 9.99 -19.11 -9.48
C ASP A 156 10.95 -18.04 -10.00
N ARG A 157 10.55 -17.32 -11.04
CA ARG A 157 11.36 -16.19 -11.58
C ARG A 157 11.59 -15.11 -10.53
N ILE A 158 10.58 -14.71 -9.75
CA ILE A 158 10.75 -13.73 -8.66
C ILE A 158 11.67 -14.26 -7.59
N MET A 159 11.52 -15.52 -7.20
CA MET A 159 12.40 -16.15 -6.22
C MET A 159 13.86 -16.18 -6.70
N GLU A 160 14.11 -16.58 -7.93
CA GLU A 160 15.45 -16.73 -8.51
C GLU A 160 16.14 -15.37 -8.77
N THR A 161 15.38 -14.38 -9.27
CA THR A 161 15.97 -13.11 -9.72
C THR A 161 15.89 -11.98 -8.69
N ILE A 162 15.01 -12.09 -7.68
CA ILE A 162 14.76 -11.02 -6.71
C ILE A 162 14.92 -11.50 -5.28
N ALA A 163 14.08 -12.44 -4.80
CA ALA A 163 14.00 -12.73 -3.38
C ALA A 163 15.30 -13.35 -2.84
N VAL A 164 15.75 -14.45 -3.43
CA VAL A 164 16.99 -15.14 -3.01
C VAL A 164 18.22 -14.23 -3.20
N PRO A 165 18.41 -13.56 -4.37
CA PRO A 165 19.53 -12.63 -4.53
C PRO A 165 19.53 -11.45 -3.53
N THR A 166 18.34 -10.94 -3.16
CA THR A 166 18.25 -9.86 -2.15
C THR A 166 18.77 -10.31 -0.79
N ILE A 167 18.35 -11.48 -0.31
CA ILE A 167 18.78 -11.99 1.00
C ILE A 167 20.28 -12.29 1.01
N LYS A 168 20.80 -12.94 -0.04
CA LYS A 168 22.23 -13.20 -0.18
C LYS A 168 23.06 -11.91 -0.25
N GLY A 169 22.63 -10.97 -1.10
CA GLY A 169 23.30 -9.70 -1.29
C GLY A 169 23.23 -8.80 -0.04
N PHE A 170 22.17 -8.87 0.74
CA PHE A 170 22.10 -8.18 2.03
C PHE A 170 23.25 -8.65 2.96
N LYS A 171 23.43 -9.97 3.08
CA LYS A 171 24.53 -10.53 3.87
C LYS A 171 25.90 -10.13 3.34
N GLU A 172 26.11 -10.16 2.02
CA GLU A 172 27.36 -9.77 1.39
C GLU A 172 27.73 -8.31 1.64
N VAL A 173 26.74 -7.41 1.60
CA VAL A 173 26.95 -5.95 1.76
C VAL A 173 27.08 -5.55 3.21
N THR A 174 26.28 -6.13 4.11
CA THR A 174 26.19 -5.71 5.51
C THR A 174 26.99 -6.56 6.48
N GLY A 175 27.33 -7.80 6.11
CA GLY A 175 27.91 -8.81 6.99
C GLY A 175 26.91 -9.47 7.95
N PHE A 176 25.63 -9.09 7.91
CA PHE A 176 24.58 -9.63 8.76
C PHE A 176 23.59 -10.49 7.97
N GLU A 177 23.07 -11.53 8.60
CA GLU A 177 21.95 -12.30 8.07
C GLU A 177 20.62 -11.59 8.40
N TYR A 178 19.72 -11.50 7.42
CA TYR A 178 18.36 -11.03 7.64
C TYR A 178 17.46 -12.23 7.90
N SER A 179 16.74 -12.23 9.03
CA SER A 179 15.71 -13.24 9.35
C SER A 179 14.37 -12.55 9.59
N GLY A 180 13.31 -13.09 9.01
CA GLY A 180 11.96 -12.56 9.15
C GLY A 180 11.19 -12.50 7.85
N MET A 181 10.16 -11.65 7.83
CA MET A 181 9.28 -11.44 6.67
C MET A 181 9.80 -10.29 5.82
N ILE A 182 9.77 -10.46 4.51
CA ILE A 182 10.17 -9.44 3.55
C ILE A 182 9.06 -9.27 2.50
N TYR A 183 8.79 -8.03 2.15
CA TYR A 183 7.81 -7.59 1.18
C TYR A 183 8.52 -6.91 0.01
N PHE A 184 8.19 -7.35 -1.19
CA PHE A 184 8.64 -6.77 -2.45
C PHE A 184 7.46 -6.15 -3.17
N GLY A 185 7.45 -4.83 -3.31
CA GLY A 185 6.59 -4.14 -4.27
C GLY A 185 7.21 -4.25 -5.65
N LEU A 186 6.55 -4.96 -6.56
CA LEU A 186 7.07 -5.29 -7.89
C LEU A 186 6.25 -4.61 -8.99
N MET A 187 6.93 -4.30 -10.09
CA MET A 187 6.31 -4.04 -11.38
C MET A 187 6.63 -5.20 -12.31
N ILE A 188 5.61 -5.88 -12.79
CA ILE A 188 5.74 -6.93 -13.80
C ILE A 188 5.68 -6.27 -15.16
N CYS A 189 6.84 -6.06 -15.77
CA CYS A 189 7.01 -5.47 -17.08
C CYS A 189 6.91 -6.55 -18.18
N GLU A 190 6.55 -6.14 -19.39
CA GLU A 190 6.66 -6.99 -20.58
C GLU A 190 7.88 -6.55 -21.38
N GLU A 191 8.89 -7.40 -21.48
CA GLU A 191 10.12 -7.14 -22.22
C GLU A 191 10.43 -8.34 -23.14
N GLY A 192 10.47 -8.09 -24.44
CA GLY A 192 10.71 -9.16 -25.41
C GLY A 192 9.66 -10.28 -25.45
N GLY A 193 8.45 -10.02 -24.95
CA GLY A 193 7.37 -11.01 -24.84
C GLY A 193 7.40 -11.82 -23.54
N GLU A 194 8.33 -11.50 -22.63
CA GLU A 194 8.45 -12.17 -21.33
C GLU A 194 8.00 -11.24 -20.18
N LYS A 195 7.45 -11.85 -19.12
CA LYS A 195 7.16 -11.17 -17.85
C LYS A 195 8.47 -10.94 -17.08
N VAL A 196 8.89 -9.69 -16.93
CA VAL A 196 10.11 -9.31 -16.21
C VAL A 196 9.74 -8.57 -14.92
N PRO A 197 9.91 -9.19 -13.73
CA PRO A 197 9.66 -8.51 -12.47
C PRO A 197 10.80 -7.52 -12.15
N LYS A 198 10.44 -6.29 -11.73
CA LYS A 198 11.37 -5.26 -11.27
C LYS A 198 10.92 -4.73 -9.92
N VAL A 199 11.87 -4.53 -9.00
CA VAL A 199 11.59 -4.06 -7.65
C VAL A 199 11.34 -2.56 -7.66
N LEU A 200 10.21 -2.15 -7.08
CA LEU A 200 9.86 -0.75 -6.80
C LEU A 200 10.22 -0.34 -5.38
N GLU A 201 10.00 -1.24 -4.42
CA GLU A 201 10.31 -1.04 -3.01
C GLU A 201 10.50 -2.37 -2.29
N ILE A 202 11.26 -2.35 -1.20
CA ILE A 202 11.43 -3.47 -0.28
C ILE A 202 11.03 -3.00 1.11
N ASN A 203 10.24 -3.82 1.81
CA ASN A 203 9.86 -3.58 3.19
C ASN A 203 10.18 -4.81 4.05
N VAL A 204 10.71 -4.61 5.24
CA VAL A 204 11.10 -5.67 6.19
C VAL A 204 9.95 -6.03 7.14
N ARG A 205 8.75 -6.13 6.59
CA ARG A 205 7.49 -6.45 7.28
C ARG A 205 6.43 -6.87 6.27
N LEU A 206 5.33 -7.44 6.75
CA LEU A 206 4.13 -7.57 5.93
C LEU A 206 3.52 -6.20 5.63
N GLY A 207 2.75 -6.10 4.55
CA GLY A 207 1.97 -4.92 4.21
C GLY A 207 0.74 -4.75 5.10
N ASP A 208 0.16 -3.59 5.08
CA ASP A 208 -1.13 -3.24 5.67
C ASP A 208 -1.89 -2.40 4.62
N PRO A 209 -2.89 -2.96 3.92
CA PRO A 209 -3.79 -4.06 4.35
C PRO A 209 -3.46 -5.45 3.77
N GLU A 210 -2.29 -5.74 3.27
CA GLU A 210 -1.99 -7.03 2.63
C GLU A 210 -1.95 -8.18 3.66
N ALA A 211 -1.43 -7.94 4.87
CA ALA A 211 -1.41 -8.94 5.93
C ALA A 211 -2.82 -9.45 6.27
N GLU A 212 -3.80 -8.55 6.28
CA GLU A 212 -5.19 -8.85 6.61
C GLU A 212 -5.88 -9.74 5.58
N VAL A 213 -5.35 -9.84 4.35
CA VAL A 213 -5.89 -10.72 3.32
C VAL A 213 -5.04 -11.96 3.05
N ILE A 214 -3.77 -11.97 3.49
CA ILE A 214 -2.86 -13.11 3.33
C ILE A 214 -2.95 -14.04 4.53
N LEU A 215 -2.79 -13.50 5.76
CA LEU A 215 -2.72 -14.32 6.97
C LEU A 215 -3.97 -15.16 7.24
N PRO A 216 -5.21 -14.72 6.94
CA PRO A 216 -6.38 -15.58 7.08
C PRO A 216 -6.39 -16.80 6.17
N ARG A 217 -5.54 -16.84 5.15
CA ARG A 217 -5.36 -17.99 4.24
C ARG A 217 -4.25 -18.92 4.69
N LEU A 218 -3.35 -18.49 5.59
CA LEU A 218 -2.27 -19.32 6.09
C LEU A 218 -2.83 -20.40 7.03
N GLU A 219 -2.64 -21.67 6.69
CA GLU A 219 -3.03 -22.83 7.51
C GLU A 219 -1.87 -23.31 8.39
N THR A 220 -0.63 -23.03 7.98
CA THR A 220 0.56 -23.28 8.80
C THR A 220 0.50 -22.42 10.07
N ASP A 221 0.71 -23.04 11.22
CA ASP A 221 0.72 -22.34 12.51
C ASP A 221 1.80 -21.26 12.52
N MET A 222 1.39 -20.00 12.79
CA MET A 222 2.28 -18.84 12.75
C MET A 222 3.35 -18.87 13.83
N TYR A 223 3.07 -19.53 14.98
CA TYR A 223 4.07 -19.71 16.04
C TYR A 223 5.14 -20.70 15.58
N LEU A 224 4.76 -21.84 14.98
CA LEU A 224 5.71 -22.81 14.44
C LEU A 224 6.57 -22.21 13.33
N LEU A 225 5.96 -21.46 12.41
CA LEU A 225 6.69 -20.73 11.37
C LEU A 225 7.69 -19.73 11.96
N SER A 226 7.25 -18.95 12.96
CA SER A 226 8.13 -17.98 13.63
C SER A 226 9.28 -18.64 14.38
N ARG A 227 9.03 -19.78 15.01
CA ARG A 227 10.08 -20.58 15.66
C ARG A 227 11.10 -21.10 14.66
N ALA A 228 10.65 -21.70 13.56
CA ALA A 228 11.53 -22.19 12.51
C ALA A 228 12.42 -21.08 11.91
N ILE A 229 11.88 -19.87 11.73
CA ILE A 229 12.67 -18.69 11.29
C ILE A 229 13.77 -18.37 12.30
N LEU A 230 13.43 -18.34 13.60
CA LEU A 230 14.39 -17.99 14.67
C LEU A 230 15.44 -19.06 14.92
N ASP A 231 15.06 -20.31 14.78
CA ASP A 231 15.92 -21.48 15.05
C ASP A 231 16.77 -21.86 13.82
N GLY A 232 16.55 -21.22 12.65
CA GLY A 232 17.28 -21.51 11.41
C GLY A 232 16.89 -22.84 10.78
N GLU A 233 15.64 -23.26 10.96
CA GLU A 233 15.04 -24.53 10.54
C GLU A 233 13.91 -24.32 9.51
N LEU A 234 13.92 -23.21 8.79
CA LEU A 234 12.85 -22.85 7.85
C LEU A 234 12.74 -23.85 6.68
N ASP A 235 13.81 -24.55 6.34
CA ASP A 235 13.84 -25.62 5.34
C ASP A 235 13.02 -26.85 5.74
N THR A 236 12.64 -27.00 7.01
CA THR A 236 11.77 -28.07 7.50
C THR A 236 10.27 -27.75 7.41
N ILE A 237 9.93 -26.51 7.09
CA ILE A 237 8.55 -26.03 7.06
C ILE A 237 7.93 -26.25 5.68
N ASP A 238 6.78 -26.92 5.66
CA ASP A 238 5.87 -27.00 4.52
C ASP A 238 4.73 -25.98 4.71
N LEU A 239 4.79 -24.86 3.97
CA LEU A 239 3.77 -23.82 4.07
C LEU A 239 2.47 -24.27 3.43
N LYS A 240 1.41 -24.32 4.22
CA LYS A 240 0.06 -24.70 3.77
C LYS A 240 -0.85 -23.49 3.71
N TRP A 241 -1.58 -23.40 2.62
CA TRP A 241 -2.47 -22.29 2.32
C TRP A 241 -3.87 -22.79 1.99
N SER A 242 -4.87 -22.10 2.54
CA SER A 242 -6.27 -22.29 2.13
C SER A 242 -6.47 -21.92 0.66
N SER A 243 -7.27 -22.69 -0.04
CA SER A 243 -7.70 -22.38 -1.41
C SER A 243 -8.72 -21.24 -1.48
N GLU A 244 -9.27 -20.81 -0.34
CA GLU A 244 -10.18 -19.66 -0.30
C GLU A 244 -9.48 -18.37 -0.68
N ALA A 245 -10.23 -17.48 -1.32
CA ALA A 245 -9.81 -16.11 -1.56
C ALA A 245 -10.23 -15.19 -0.40
N CYS A 246 -9.45 -14.12 -0.18
CA CYS A 246 -9.76 -13.05 0.76
C CYS A 246 -9.87 -11.72 0.03
N VAL A 247 -10.85 -10.90 0.42
CA VAL A 247 -10.96 -9.49 0.01
C VAL A 247 -11.13 -8.63 1.25
N GLY A 248 -10.27 -7.64 1.40
CA GLY A 248 -10.26 -6.68 2.51
C GLY A 248 -10.63 -5.28 2.04
N VAL A 249 -11.52 -4.60 2.74
CA VAL A 249 -11.95 -3.24 2.45
C VAL A 249 -11.72 -2.35 3.66
N CYS A 250 -10.93 -1.31 3.47
CA CYS A 250 -10.59 -0.35 4.53
C CYS A 250 -11.70 0.71 4.66
N ALA A 251 -12.36 0.75 5.80
CA ALA A 251 -13.25 1.84 6.19
C ALA A 251 -12.43 2.97 6.81
N ILE A 252 -12.55 4.17 6.24
CA ILE A 252 -11.73 5.33 6.58
C ILE A 252 -12.57 6.49 7.13
N SER A 253 -11.93 7.39 7.88
CA SER A 253 -12.48 8.69 8.24
C SER A 253 -12.48 9.59 7.00
N GLY A 254 -13.60 9.64 6.29
CA GLY A 254 -13.79 10.44 5.08
C GLY A 254 -14.13 11.90 5.38
N ARG A 255 -14.70 12.57 4.38
CA ARG A 255 -15.10 13.98 4.48
C ARG A 255 -16.22 14.17 5.51
N VAL A 256 -16.05 15.15 6.37
CA VAL A 256 -17.07 15.58 7.35
C VAL A 256 -17.14 17.09 7.37
N VAL A 257 -18.37 17.60 7.31
CA VAL A 257 -18.69 18.98 7.62
C VAL A 257 -19.17 19.03 9.08
N LYS A 258 -18.41 19.67 9.96
CA LYS A 258 -18.78 19.84 11.36
C LYS A 258 -19.47 21.18 11.53
N PRO A 259 -20.76 21.23 11.86
CA PRO A 259 -21.41 22.47 12.21
C PRO A 259 -20.79 23.01 13.50
N VAL A 260 -20.35 24.27 13.47
CA VAL A 260 -19.87 24.96 14.66
C VAL A 260 -21.08 25.49 15.42
N THR A 261 -21.31 24.95 16.61
CA THR A 261 -22.28 25.49 17.57
C THR A 261 -21.78 26.86 18.04
N SER A 262 -22.42 27.95 17.61
CA SER A 262 -22.18 29.35 18.02
C SER A 262 -21.84 30.33 16.89
N GLY A 263 -22.51 30.27 15.75
CA GLY A 263 -22.46 31.33 14.74
C GLY A 263 -21.13 31.51 13.97
N ALA A 264 -20.20 30.57 14.14
CA ALA A 264 -18.93 30.56 13.42
C ALA A 264 -18.97 29.59 12.22
N VAL A 265 -18.03 29.77 11.31
CA VAL A 265 -17.90 29.03 10.04
C VAL A 265 -17.85 27.51 10.26
N GLU A 266 -18.59 26.73 9.46
CA GLU A 266 -18.47 25.28 9.38
C GLU A 266 -17.01 24.90 9.00
N GLU A 267 -16.33 24.12 9.85
CA GLU A 267 -15.03 23.56 9.51
C GLU A 267 -15.23 22.26 8.74
N GLU A 268 -14.92 22.28 7.46
CA GLU A 268 -14.97 21.13 6.60
C GLU A 268 -13.58 20.48 6.51
N ARG A 269 -13.50 19.13 6.70
CA ARG A 269 -12.27 18.38 6.51
C ARG A 269 -12.42 17.37 5.35
N PRO A 270 -11.40 17.28 4.47
CA PRO A 270 -11.49 16.42 3.29
C PRO A 270 -11.53 14.92 3.62
N GLY A 271 -11.07 14.54 4.80
CA GLY A 271 -10.92 13.14 5.20
C GLY A 271 -9.59 12.52 4.77
N TYR A 272 -9.34 11.30 5.22
CA TYR A 272 -8.11 10.56 4.90
C TYR A 272 -7.92 10.42 3.36
N PRO A 273 -6.66 10.59 2.85
CA PRO A 273 -5.39 10.74 3.55
C PRO A 273 -5.05 12.18 4.04
N GLY A 274 -5.94 13.13 3.86
CA GLY A 274 -5.81 14.49 4.36
C GLY A 274 -6.31 14.65 5.80
N PRO A 275 -6.47 15.91 6.26
CA PRO A 275 -7.05 16.21 7.56
C PRO A 275 -8.44 15.57 7.74
N HIS A 276 -8.65 14.89 8.86
CA HIS A 276 -9.87 14.15 9.16
C HIS A 276 -10.27 14.33 10.63
N TYR A 277 -11.52 13.98 10.93
CA TYR A 277 -12.03 13.96 12.29
C TYR A 277 -11.86 12.58 12.91
N THR A 278 -11.64 12.56 14.22
CA THR A 278 -11.60 11.39 15.10
C THR A 278 -12.70 11.47 16.16
N ASN A 279 -12.73 10.53 17.10
CA ASN A 279 -13.74 10.42 18.16
C ASN A 279 -15.18 10.27 17.66
N MET A 280 -15.36 9.67 16.50
CA MET A 280 -16.69 9.32 15.99
C MET A 280 -17.08 7.95 16.53
N PRO A 281 -18.26 7.80 17.18
CA PRO A 281 -18.71 6.51 17.72
C PRO A 281 -18.96 5.52 16.58
N ILE A 282 -18.37 4.33 16.72
CA ILE A 282 -18.51 3.23 15.74
C ILE A 282 -19.65 2.33 16.19
N ARG A 283 -20.55 1.99 15.28
CA ARG A 283 -21.72 1.14 15.52
C ARG A 283 -21.85 0.07 14.46
N GLY A 284 -22.61 -1.00 14.76
CA GLY A 284 -22.95 -2.05 13.82
C GLY A 284 -21.91 -3.14 13.68
N LEU A 285 -20.89 -3.19 14.52
CA LEU A 285 -19.94 -4.30 14.59
C LEU A 285 -20.63 -5.59 15.04
N ASP A 286 -21.61 -5.48 15.92
CA ASP A 286 -22.48 -6.56 16.40
C ASP A 286 -23.33 -7.22 15.30
N LYS A 287 -23.45 -6.57 14.15
CA LYS A 287 -24.23 -7.04 12.98
C LYS A 287 -23.36 -7.71 11.92
N VAL A 288 -22.04 -7.63 12.05
CA VAL A 288 -21.12 -8.28 11.12
C VAL A 288 -21.26 -9.79 11.26
N ASP A 289 -21.26 -10.50 10.12
CA ASP A 289 -21.38 -11.95 10.09
C ASP A 289 -20.19 -12.57 10.85
N PRO A 290 -20.40 -13.66 11.62
CA PRO A 290 -19.36 -14.19 12.55
C PRO A 290 -18.15 -14.79 11.84
N ASP A 291 -18.27 -15.09 10.53
CA ASP A 291 -17.19 -15.62 9.69
C ASP A 291 -16.44 -14.52 8.89
N VAL A 292 -16.75 -13.25 9.18
CA VAL A 292 -16.07 -12.08 8.60
C VAL A 292 -15.14 -11.46 9.62
N LEU A 293 -13.90 -11.24 9.23
CA LEU A 293 -12.88 -10.65 10.10
C LEU A 293 -12.98 -9.12 10.06
N VAL A 294 -12.82 -8.50 11.22
CA VAL A 294 -12.74 -7.04 11.35
C VAL A 294 -11.47 -6.68 12.09
N TYR A 295 -10.53 -6.09 11.37
CA TYR A 295 -9.29 -5.61 11.95
C TYR A 295 -9.40 -4.16 12.37
N HIS A 296 -8.83 -3.82 13.52
CA HIS A 296 -8.86 -2.49 14.12
C HIS A 296 -7.57 -1.74 13.79
N ASN A 297 -7.65 -0.77 12.86
CA ASN A 297 -6.50 0.05 12.46
C ASN A 297 -6.39 1.31 13.33
N GLY A 298 -7.47 2.10 13.37
CA GLY A 298 -7.50 3.36 14.12
C GLY A 298 -8.76 3.46 14.97
N THR A 299 -8.80 2.72 16.07
CA THR A 299 -9.94 2.68 17.01
C THR A 299 -9.45 2.64 18.45
N ALA A 300 -10.27 3.14 19.36
CA ALA A 300 -10.08 2.98 20.81
C ALA A 300 -11.42 2.91 21.53
N PHE A 301 -11.46 2.20 22.64
CA PHE A 301 -12.58 2.24 23.55
C PHE A 301 -12.60 3.55 24.34
N GLY A 302 -13.80 4.05 24.59
CA GLY A 302 -14.08 5.20 25.44
C GLY A 302 -15.45 5.03 26.08
N THR A 303 -15.93 6.07 26.75
CA THR A 303 -17.22 6.06 27.44
C THR A 303 -18.18 7.04 26.77
N ASP A 304 -19.41 6.61 26.49
CA ASP A 304 -20.45 7.48 25.97
C ASP A 304 -21.05 8.41 27.06
N ALA A 305 -21.95 9.30 26.66
CA ALA A 305 -22.58 10.24 27.59
C ALA A 305 -23.45 9.57 28.67
N ALA A 306 -23.83 8.30 28.47
CA ALA A 306 -24.60 7.51 29.43
C ALA A 306 -23.71 6.64 30.34
N GLY A 307 -22.37 6.68 30.16
CA GLY A 307 -21.42 5.90 30.95
C GLY A 307 -21.16 4.49 30.37
N ASN A 308 -21.68 4.15 29.19
CA ASN A 308 -21.46 2.85 28.58
C ASN A 308 -20.14 2.83 27.78
N GLU A 309 -19.51 1.66 27.71
CA GLU A 309 -18.36 1.44 26.83
C GLU A 309 -18.77 1.58 25.37
N GLN A 310 -18.00 2.34 24.61
CA GLN A 310 -18.24 2.65 23.21
C GLN A 310 -16.92 2.70 22.45
N LEU A 311 -16.87 2.10 21.25
CA LEU A 311 -15.72 2.17 20.36
C LEU A 311 -15.78 3.46 19.53
N TYR A 312 -14.63 4.14 19.39
CA TYR A 312 -14.46 5.39 18.66
C TYR A 312 -13.36 5.32 17.63
N THR A 313 -13.46 6.16 16.58
CA THR A 313 -12.39 6.35 15.60
C THR A 313 -11.24 7.15 16.22
N THR A 314 -9.98 6.73 15.96
CA THR A 314 -8.76 7.44 16.42
C THR A 314 -7.79 7.77 15.27
N GLY A 315 -8.07 7.30 14.06
CA GLY A 315 -7.18 7.48 12.91
C GLY A 315 -7.91 7.66 11.59
N GLY A 316 -7.14 7.82 10.53
CA GLY A 316 -7.63 7.97 9.17
C GLY A 316 -8.16 6.65 8.60
N ARG A 317 -7.36 5.58 8.64
CA ARG A 317 -7.84 4.21 8.44
C ARG A 317 -8.40 3.72 9.78
N VAL A 318 -9.64 3.28 9.78
CA VAL A 318 -10.39 2.97 11.02
C VAL A 318 -10.50 1.47 11.21
N LEU A 319 -11.02 0.76 10.23
CA LEU A 319 -11.24 -0.69 10.26
C LEU A 319 -10.95 -1.28 8.89
N THR A 320 -10.44 -2.52 8.86
CA THR A 320 -10.39 -3.34 7.66
C THR A 320 -11.33 -4.52 7.81
N VAL A 321 -12.33 -4.62 6.93
CA VAL A 321 -13.31 -5.72 6.92
C VAL A 321 -12.90 -6.72 5.87
N VAL A 322 -12.73 -7.99 6.26
CA VAL A 322 -12.21 -9.06 5.38
C VAL A 322 -13.18 -10.23 5.32
N GLY A 323 -13.69 -10.49 4.13
CA GLY A 323 -14.49 -11.67 3.81
C GLY A 323 -13.65 -12.73 3.10
N ARG A 324 -13.94 -13.99 3.38
CA ARG A 324 -13.39 -15.16 2.69
C ARG A 324 -14.46 -15.83 1.83
N GLY A 325 -14.05 -16.47 0.76
CA GLY A 325 -14.96 -17.22 -0.11
C GLY A 325 -14.18 -18.13 -1.07
N ALA A 326 -14.88 -19.07 -1.72
CA ALA A 326 -14.29 -19.98 -2.70
C ALA A 326 -13.73 -19.26 -3.95
N SER A 327 -14.13 -18.00 -4.14
CA SER A 327 -13.62 -17.14 -5.21
C SER A 327 -13.46 -15.70 -4.72
N LEU A 328 -12.67 -14.90 -5.45
CA LEU A 328 -12.56 -13.46 -5.19
C LEU A 328 -13.90 -12.74 -5.29
N ALA A 329 -14.79 -13.17 -6.19
CA ALA A 329 -16.13 -12.60 -6.34
C ALA A 329 -16.98 -12.85 -5.07
N GLU A 330 -16.97 -14.05 -4.55
CA GLU A 330 -17.70 -14.42 -3.33
C GLU A 330 -17.13 -13.72 -2.10
N ALA A 331 -15.81 -13.74 -1.94
CA ALA A 331 -15.11 -13.03 -0.87
C ALA A 331 -15.47 -11.53 -0.88
N ARG A 332 -15.44 -10.91 -2.07
CA ARG A 332 -15.80 -9.51 -2.28
C ARG A 332 -17.25 -9.22 -1.90
N GLU A 333 -18.20 -10.02 -2.38
CA GLU A 333 -19.62 -9.85 -2.04
C GLU A 333 -19.83 -9.90 -0.53
N LYS A 334 -19.25 -10.89 0.14
CA LYS A 334 -19.28 -11.05 1.60
C LYS A 334 -18.72 -9.82 2.32
N THR A 335 -17.54 -9.34 1.89
CA THR A 335 -16.91 -8.15 2.47
C THR A 335 -17.77 -6.92 2.36
N TYR A 336 -18.30 -6.62 1.15
CA TYR A 336 -19.13 -5.44 0.93
C TYR A 336 -20.49 -5.52 1.60
N ARG A 337 -21.08 -6.70 1.73
CA ARG A 337 -22.29 -6.91 2.52
C ARG A 337 -22.07 -6.54 3.98
N ASN A 338 -20.89 -6.83 4.53
CA ASN A 338 -20.58 -6.61 5.94
C ASN A 338 -20.05 -5.20 6.24
N VAL A 339 -19.19 -4.62 5.42
CA VAL A 339 -18.73 -3.24 5.66
C VAL A 339 -19.89 -2.23 5.65
N ARG A 340 -20.97 -2.52 4.88
CA ARG A 340 -22.18 -1.70 4.86
C ARG A 340 -22.99 -1.72 6.18
N LYS A 341 -22.73 -2.67 7.08
CA LYS A 341 -23.40 -2.74 8.39
C LYS A 341 -22.75 -1.77 9.39
N ILE A 342 -21.46 -1.45 9.21
CA ILE A 342 -20.69 -0.57 10.07
C ILE A 342 -21.03 0.90 9.79
N ARG A 343 -21.13 1.70 10.83
CA ARG A 343 -21.52 3.13 10.77
C ARG A 343 -20.66 3.96 11.72
N PHE A 344 -20.15 5.05 11.23
CA PHE A 344 -19.64 6.21 11.98
C PHE A 344 -19.75 7.45 11.08
N ASN A 345 -19.77 8.64 11.67
CA ASN A 345 -19.88 9.87 10.88
C ASN A 345 -18.64 10.04 9.96
N GLY A 346 -18.89 10.28 8.68
CA GLY A 346 -17.86 10.42 7.66
C GLY A 346 -17.27 9.09 7.19
N ILE A 347 -17.84 7.92 7.52
CA ILE A 347 -17.36 6.64 6.98
C ILE A 347 -17.32 6.68 5.45
N ARG A 348 -16.17 6.31 4.89
CA ARG A 348 -15.97 6.10 3.45
C ARG A 348 -15.11 4.85 3.23
N TYR A 349 -15.31 4.19 2.11
CA TYR A 349 -14.49 3.09 1.60
C TYR A 349 -14.61 3.05 0.08
N ARG A 350 -13.59 2.53 -0.61
CA ARG A 350 -13.63 2.30 -2.06
C ARG A 350 -14.62 1.20 -2.38
N LYS A 351 -15.26 1.30 -3.55
CA LYS A 351 -16.29 0.33 -3.99
C LYS A 351 -15.77 -0.66 -5.02
N ASP A 352 -14.56 -0.45 -5.52
CA ASP A 352 -13.95 -1.19 -6.61
C ASP A 352 -12.88 -2.21 -6.16
N ILE A 353 -12.63 -2.38 -4.84
CA ILE A 353 -11.69 -3.38 -4.33
C ILE A 353 -12.13 -4.77 -4.77
N GLY A 354 -11.20 -5.51 -5.41
CA GLY A 354 -11.49 -6.87 -5.91
C GLY A 354 -12.40 -6.90 -7.15
N LEU A 355 -12.59 -5.77 -7.83
CA LEU A 355 -13.19 -5.78 -9.17
C LEU A 355 -12.12 -6.05 -10.23
N PHE A 356 -12.39 -7.04 -11.05
CA PHE A 356 -11.55 -7.42 -12.19
C PHE A 356 -12.38 -7.30 -13.47
N PRO A 357 -12.31 -6.15 -14.17
CA PRO A 357 -13.00 -6.00 -15.46
C PRO A 357 -12.57 -7.05 -16.49
N GLU A 358 -11.34 -7.57 -16.34
CA GLU A 358 -10.74 -8.55 -17.24
C GLU A 358 -11.17 -10.00 -16.94
N LEU A 359 -11.70 -10.29 -15.73
CA LEU A 359 -12.20 -11.62 -15.34
C LEU A 359 -13.74 -11.72 -15.41
N ALA A 360 -14.41 -10.64 -15.75
CA ALA A 360 -15.86 -10.57 -15.90
C ALA A 360 -16.34 -10.92 -17.33
N LYS A 361 -15.48 -11.58 -18.14
CA LYS A 361 -15.80 -12.07 -19.49
C LYS A 361 -15.98 -13.57 -19.50
#